data_bb360682ec3c5a26df25616594e0f46d
#
_entry.id   bb360682ec3c5a26df25616594e0f46d
#
_cell.length_a   1.000
_cell.length_b   1.000
_cell.length_c   1.000
_cell.angle_alpha   90.00
_cell.angle_beta   90.00
_cell.angle_gamma   90.00
#
_symmetry.space_group_name_H-M   'P 1'
#
loop_
_entity.id
_entity.type
_entity.pdbx_description
1 polymer ?
#
loop_
_entity_poly.entity_id
_entity_poly.type
_entity_poly.pdbx_seq_one_letter_code
_entity_poly.pdbx_strand_id
1 'polypeptide(L)'
;MPDLVEAVSRGVLAAGALPRPFPTTSLGEVFLSPTSMVYRNLMSMDTEEMVRAQPMDAVVLIGGCDKTVPAQLMGAASADVPSIQLVTGPMSTGRHRGERLGACTDCRRFWSRYRAGEIDKDEIDRVEVRLASTAGTCAVMGTASTMAIIAEVLGMSLPGTAAIPAVAAERLVAAEESGKAAVSMLSNPIKPSEIITEKSVENALRVLMAVSGSTNAVLHLAAVAGRRGIRISDSRLNDISEETPVLVDLKPVGKGYMEDFHAAGGVGGVLRELKPLLHLDTMNILGQTLEDRLSEPLEWVDRDVIRSFDDPISPQGGLIALSGNIAPQGAIIKRAAATPSLFESEGRAVVFENLEDLANRIDDPELDITEGDIMVLK
;
A
#
# COMPACT_ATOMS: atom_id res chain seq x y z
N MET A 1 -11.04 9.44 11.65
CA MET A 1 -9.79 10.08 12.11
C MET A 1 -9.89 10.57 13.56
N PRO A 2 -10.86 11.43 13.99
CA PRO A 2 -10.96 11.85 15.40
C PRO A 2 -10.97 10.68 16.37
N ASP A 3 -11.79 9.66 16.13
CA ASP A 3 -11.92 8.48 17.01
C ASP A 3 -10.61 7.72 17.18
N LEU A 4 -9.76 7.66 16.13
CA LEU A 4 -8.42 7.04 16.23
C LEU A 4 -7.48 7.87 17.11
N VAL A 5 -7.51 9.20 16.98
CA VAL A 5 -6.72 10.10 17.83
C VAL A 5 -7.14 9.95 19.29
N GLU A 6 -8.45 9.86 19.56
CA GLU A 6 -8.98 9.64 20.89
C GLU A 6 -8.58 8.28 21.45
N ALA A 7 -8.66 7.20 20.66
CA ALA A 7 -8.27 5.87 21.07
C ALA A 7 -6.77 5.79 21.40
N VAL A 8 -5.89 6.36 20.54
CA VAL A 8 -4.46 6.48 20.84
C VAL A 8 -4.24 7.25 22.14
N SER A 9 -4.93 8.38 22.33
CA SER A 9 -4.80 9.19 23.53
C SER A 9 -5.23 8.43 24.80
N ARG A 10 -6.29 7.61 24.73
CA ARG A 10 -6.68 6.73 25.84
C ARG A 10 -5.58 5.72 26.17
N GLY A 11 -4.99 5.10 25.14
CA GLY A 11 -3.88 4.16 25.30
C GLY A 11 -2.68 4.79 26.00
N VAL A 12 -2.28 5.98 25.55
CA VAL A 12 -1.18 6.75 26.16
C VAL A 12 -1.45 7.11 27.61
N LEU A 13 -2.66 7.63 27.92
CA LEU A 13 -3.07 7.97 29.28
C LEU A 13 -3.13 6.74 30.19
N ALA A 14 -3.71 5.63 29.71
CA ALA A 14 -3.79 4.38 30.46
C ALA A 14 -2.42 3.80 30.80
N ALA A 15 -1.42 4.05 29.96
CA ALA A 15 -0.04 3.66 30.18
C ALA A 15 0.78 4.67 31.01
N GLY A 16 0.15 5.78 31.48
CA GLY A 16 0.76 6.73 32.41
C GLY A 16 1.57 7.86 31.78
N ALA A 17 1.35 8.14 30.49
CA ALA A 17 2.00 9.24 29.78
C ALA A 17 1.00 10.33 29.31
N LEU A 18 1.51 11.45 28.81
CA LEU A 18 0.71 12.59 28.37
C LEU A 18 0.60 12.63 26.83
N PRO A 19 -0.59 12.39 26.24
CA PRO A 19 -0.78 12.54 24.81
C PRO A 19 -0.81 14.01 24.40
N ARG A 20 -0.16 14.33 23.28
CA ARG A 20 -0.16 15.66 22.67
C ARG A 20 -0.44 15.54 21.17
N PRO A 21 -1.72 15.50 20.78
CA PRO A 21 -2.08 15.47 19.36
C PRO A 21 -1.62 16.73 18.63
N PHE A 22 -1.07 16.56 17.44
CA PHE A 22 -0.70 17.64 16.54
C PHE A 22 -1.04 17.26 15.09
N PRO A 23 -1.45 18.22 14.25
CA PRO A 23 -1.73 17.95 12.86
C PRO A 23 -0.45 17.89 12.03
N THR A 24 -0.46 17.08 10.98
CA THR A 24 0.48 17.14 9.87
C THR A 24 -0.28 17.26 8.56
N THR A 25 0.38 17.76 7.50
CA THR A 25 -0.23 17.90 6.18
C THR A 25 -0.56 16.54 5.60
N SER A 26 -1.80 16.37 5.15
CA SER A 26 -2.27 15.19 4.42
C SER A 26 -3.17 15.61 3.27
N LEU A 27 -2.83 15.23 2.05
CA LEU A 27 -3.53 15.60 0.83
C LEU A 27 -4.11 14.35 0.16
N GLY A 28 -5.42 14.36 -0.06
CA GLY A 28 -6.15 13.25 -0.68
C GLY A 28 -5.95 13.22 -2.19
N GLU A 29 -5.49 12.10 -2.73
CA GLU A 29 -5.22 11.91 -4.16
C GLU A 29 -6.41 12.25 -5.05
N VAL A 30 -7.62 11.89 -4.63
CA VAL A 30 -8.85 12.08 -5.43
C VAL A 30 -9.24 13.54 -5.67
N PHE A 31 -8.66 14.48 -4.92
CA PHE A 31 -8.97 15.91 -5.01
C PHE A 31 -7.88 16.72 -5.72
N LEU A 32 -6.80 16.08 -6.16
CA LEU A 32 -5.64 16.78 -6.72
C LEU A 32 -5.39 16.40 -8.16
N SER A 33 -4.97 17.38 -8.95
CA SER A 33 -4.53 17.22 -10.32
C SER A 33 -3.13 17.85 -10.48
N PRO A 34 -2.18 17.16 -11.10
CA PRO A 34 -2.29 15.81 -11.69
C PRO A 34 -2.26 14.68 -10.66
N THR A 35 -1.66 14.87 -9.48
CA THR A 35 -1.51 13.87 -8.43
C THR A 35 -0.98 14.49 -7.14
N SER A 36 -1.31 13.91 -5.98
CA SER A 36 -0.71 14.30 -4.69
C SER A 36 0.78 13.92 -4.56
N MET A 37 1.34 13.14 -5.51
CA MET A 37 2.75 12.71 -5.48
C MET A 37 3.73 13.87 -5.42
N VAL A 38 3.42 14.99 -6.09
CA VAL A 38 4.26 16.20 -6.10
C VAL A 38 4.42 16.82 -4.71
N TYR A 39 3.49 16.54 -3.80
CA TYR A 39 3.48 17.06 -2.42
C TYR A 39 4.02 16.06 -1.39
N ARG A 40 4.30 14.80 -1.77
CA ARG A 40 4.76 13.77 -0.82
C ARG A 40 6.00 14.22 -0.02
N ASN A 41 6.97 14.85 -0.68
CA ASN A 41 8.17 15.30 0.00
C ASN A 41 7.87 16.45 0.97
N LEU A 42 6.99 17.38 0.60
CA LEU A 42 6.52 18.46 1.49
C LEU A 42 5.84 17.88 2.75
N MET A 43 4.93 16.91 2.57
CA MET A 43 4.28 16.22 3.71
C MET A 43 5.30 15.51 4.60
N SER A 44 6.36 14.94 4.02
CA SER A 44 7.45 14.32 4.77
C SER A 44 8.25 15.34 5.58
N MET A 45 8.57 16.48 4.98
CA MET A 45 9.29 17.57 5.67
C MET A 45 8.44 18.16 6.80
N ASP A 46 7.16 18.40 6.56
CA ASP A 46 6.21 18.85 7.58
C ASP A 46 6.18 17.87 8.77
N THR A 47 6.06 16.57 8.52
CA THR A 47 6.09 15.54 9.56
C THR A 47 7.42 15.56 10.34
N GLU A 48 8.54 15.62 9.64
CA GLU A 48 9.88 15.65 10.25
C GLU A 48 10.05 16.88 11.15
N GLU A 49 9.72 18.07 10.65
CA GLU A 49 9.86 19.31 11.39
C GLU A 49 8.94 19.38 12.61
N MET A 50 7.69 18.93 12.46
CA MET A 50 6.73 18.87 13.59
C MET A 50 7.20 17.92 14.70
N VAL A 51 7.81 16.80 14.33
CA VAL A 51 8.37 15.84 15.31
C VAL A 51 9.62 16.42 15.99
N ARG A 52 10.51 17.08 15.23
CA ARG A 52 11.77 17.65 15.78
C ARG A 52 11.56 18.90 16.62
N ALA A 53 10.58 19.74 16.24
CA ALA A 53 10.33 21.02 16.91
C ALA A 53 9.72 20.87 18.30
N GLN A 54 9.14 19.72 18.62
CA GLN A 54 8.43 19.48 19.88
C GLN A 54 9.19 18.49 20.77
N PRO A 55 9.12 18.61 22.10
CA PRO A 55 9.79 17.72 23.04
C PRO A 55 9.01 16.40 23.17
N MET A 56 9.02 15.57 22.10
CA MET A 56 8.34 14.29 22.05
C MET A 56 9.30 13.15 22.37
N ASP A 57 8.92 12.26 23.27
CA ASP A 57 9.69 11.07 23.60
C ASP A 57 9.41 9.92 22.62
N ALA A 58 8.16 9.82 22.14
CA ALA A 58 7.73 8.89 21.11
C ALA A 58 6.55 9.48 20.32
N VAL A 59 6.31 8.97 19.10
CA VAL A 59 5.28 9.49 18.19
C VAL A 59 4.42 8.36 17.63
N VAL A 60 3.09 8.55 17.62
CA VAL A 60 2.16 7.71 16.85
C VAL A 60 1.70 8.51 15.63
N LEU A 61 2.10 8.08 14.44
CA LEU A 61 1.78 8.70 13.15
C LEU A 61 0.51 8.06 12.60
N ILE A 62 -0.59 8.82 12.52
CA ILE A 62 -1.88 8.33 12.03
C ILE A 62 -2.06 8.75 10.58
N GLY A 63 -2.08 7.80 9.66
CA GLY A 63 -2.21 8.08 8.23
C GLY A 63 -2.92 6.98 7.46
N GLY A 64 -3.54 7.34 6.32
CA GLY A 64 -4.30 6.38 5.53
C GLY A 64 -4.19 6.55 4.01
N CYS A 65 -4.01 7.76 3.53
CA CYS A 65 -3.90 8.00 2.09
C CYS A 65 -2.60 7.47 1.50
N ASP A 66 -2.62 7.18 0.23
CA ASP A 66 -1.53 6.55 -0.53
C ASP A 66 -0.20 7.35 -0.55
N LYS A 67 -0.21 8.66 -0.28
CA LYS A 67 1.01 9.47 -0.11
C LYS A 67 1.29 9.86 1.34
N THR A 68 0.27 9.84 2.22
CA THR A 68 0.43 10.22 3.63
C THR A 68 1.28 9.21 4.40
N VAL A 69 0.96 7.91 4.28
CA VAL A 69 1.73 6.86 4.98
C VAL A 69 3.20 6.87 4.58
N PRO A 70 3.59 6.85 3.28
CA PRO A 70 5.00 6.94 2.92
C PRO A 70 5.65 8.25 3.33
N ALA A 71 4.93 9.39 3.30
CA ALA A 71 5.46 10.67 3.77
C ALA A 71 5.76 10.65 5.29
N GLN A 72 4.86 10.07 6.07
CA GLN A 72 5.06 9.90 7.51
C GLN A 72 6.22 8.95 7.82
N LEU A 73 6.34 7.83 7.10
CA LEU A 73 7.50 6.93 7.24
C LEU A 73 8.83 7.61 6.86
N MET A 74 8.83 8.45 5.81
CA MET A 74 10.00 9.27 5.45
C MET A 74 10.35 10.27 6.55
N GLY A 75 9.36 10.97 7.10
CA GLY A 75 9.53 11.91 8.20
C GLY A 75 10.06 11.23 9.47
N ALA A 76 9.48 10.09 9.84
CA ALA A 76 9.95 9.27 10.97
C ALA A 76 11.40 8.80 10.77
N ALA A 77 11.73 8.29 9.57
CA ALA A 77 13.09 7.84 9.23
C ALA A 77 14.13 8.96 9.32
N SER A 78 13.74 10.20 9.00
CA SER A 78 14.62 11.38 9.08
C SER A 78 14.71 11.93 10.50
N ALA A 79 13.60 12.02 11.23
CA ALA A 79 13.56 12.54 12.61
C ALA A 79 14.26 11.61 13.59
N ASP A 80 14.20 10.31 13.33
CA ASP A 80 14.80 9.22 14.12
C ASP A 80 14.38 9.23 15.61
N VAL A 81 13.14 9.62 15.87
CA VAL A 81 12.47 9.53 17.18
C VAL A 81 11.66 8.22 17.19
N PRO A 82 11.57 7.48 18.32
CA PRO A 82 10.74 6.29 18.43
C PRO A 82 9.34 6.54 17.88
N SER A 83 8.94 5.80 16.85
CA SER A 83 7.74 6.11 16.08
C SER A 83 6.94 4.85 15.73
N ILE A 84 5.61 4.96 15.83
CA ILE A 84 4.67 3.92 15.41
C ILE A 84 3.82 4.45 14.28
N GLN A 85 3.73 3.73 13.17
CA GLN A 85 2.78 4.03 12.10
C GLN A 85 1.44 3.34 12.40
N LEU A 86 0.40 4.09 12.67
CA LEU A 86 -0.97 3.62 12.75
C LEU A 86 -1.69 3.94 11.44
N VAL A 87 -2.01 2.90 10.66
CA VAL A 87 -2.77 3.08 9.41
C VAL A 87 -4.28 3.13 9.68
N THR A 88 -5.02 3.91 8.89
CA THR A 88 -6.46 4.10 9.10
C THR A 88 -7.31 2.93 8.64
N GLY A 89 -6.77 2.05 7.82
CA GLY A 89 -7.45 0.86 7.29
C GLY A 89 -8.29 1.09 6.04
N PRO A 90 -8.58 0.01 5.29
CA PRO A 90 -9.41 0.05 4.09
C PRO A 90 -10.89 0.24 4.44
N MET A 91 -11.66 0.79 3.49
CA MET A 91 -13.12 0.78 3.57
C MET A 91 -13.67 -0.63 3.34
N SER A 92 -14.85 -0.91 3.87
CA SER A 92 -15.60 -2.12 3.53
C SER A 92 -16.17 -2.01 2.13
N THR A 93 -16.43 -3.16 1.48
CA THR A 93 -17.03 -3.19 0.15
C THR A 93 -18.49 -2.73 0.17
N GLY A 94 -18.90 -2.03 -0.89
CA GLY A 94 -20.30 -1.78 -1.18
C GLY A 94 -20.97 -2.96 -1.87
N ARG A 95 -22.27 -2.83 -2.16
CA ARG A 95 -23.02 -3.84 -2.93
C ARG A 95 -23.98 -3.17 -3.90
N HIS A 96 -24.04 -3.71 -5.12
CA HIS A 96 -25.02 -3.34 -6.12
C HIS A 96 -25.56 -4.59 -6.81
N ARG A 97 -26.89 -4.79 -6.76
CA ARG A 97 -27.57 -5.96 -7.34
C ARG A 97 -26.94 -7.33 -6.95
N GLY A 98 -26.50 -7.45 -5.69
CA GLY A 98 -25.83 -8.66 -5.19
C GLY A 98 -24.32 -8.71 -5.44
N GLU A 99 -23.78 -7.93 -6.36
CA GLU A 99 -22.37 -7.83 -6.63
C GLU A 99 -21.66 -6.94 -5.60
N ARG A 100 -20.48 -7.36 -5.14
CA ARG A 100 -19.61 -6.54 -4.29
C ARG A 100 -18.90 -5.48 -5.12
N LEU A 101 -18.78 -4.27 -4.56
CA LEU A 101 -18.13 -3.14 -5.21
C LEU A 101 -17.02 -2.57 -4.33
N GLY A 102 -15.89 -2.23 -4.94
CA GLY A 102 -14.82 -1.49 -4.30
C GLY A 102 -14.38 -0.32 -5.16
N ALA A 103 -14.17 0.83 -4.52
CA ALA A 103 -13.62 2.00 -5.19
C ALA A 103 -12.30 1.69 -5.93
N CYS A 104 -12.00 2.45 -6.96
CA CYS A 104 -10.90 2.38 -7.89
C CYS A 104 -11.02 1.32 -8.99
N THR A 105 -11.30 0.06 -8.72
CA THR A 105 -11.42 -0.98 -9.76
C THR A 105 -12.81 -1.00 -10.36
N ASP A 106 -13.85 -1.11 -9.52
CA ASP A 106 -15.22 -1.23 -10.02
C ASP A 106 -15.75 0.10 -10.57
N CYS A 107 -15.30 1.26 -10.06
CA CYS A 107 -15.67 2.54 -10.66
C CYS A 107 -15.22 2.62 -12.11
N ARG A 108 -13.98 2.23 -12.43
CA ARG A 108 -13.47 2.23 -13.81
C ARG A 108 -14.29 1.31 -14.70
N ARG A 109 -14.63 0.13 -14.24
CA ARG A 109 -15.44 -0.85 -14.97
C ARG A 109 -16.84 -0.31 -15.29
N PHE A 110 -17.53 0.29 -14.32
CA PHE A 110 -18.87 0.83 -14.53
C PHE A 110 -18.85 2.10 -15.40
N TRP A 111 -17.89 2.99 -15.21
CA TRP A 111 -17.72 4.16 -16.07
C TRP A 111 -17.36 3.79 -17.51
N SER A 112 -16.59 2.73 -17.73
CA SER A 112 -16.33 2.19 -19.07
C SER A 112 -17.62 1.72 -19.74
N ARG A 113 -18.46 0.97 -19.01
CA ARG A 113 -19.76 0.51 -19.51
C ARG A 113 -20.73 1.67 -19.81
N TYR A 114 -20.71 2.69 -18.97
CA TYR A 114 -21.52 3.90 -19.22
C TYR A 114 -21.08 4.62 -20.51
N ARG A 115 -19.78 4.81 -20.69
CA ARG A 115 -19.24 5.42 -21.92
C ARG A 115 -19.50 4.57 -23.17
N ALA A 116 -19.51 3.26 -23.03
CA ALA A 116 -19.88 2.33 -24.12
C ALA A 116 -21.40 2.28 -24.41
N GLY A 117 -22.22 3.02 -23.63
CA GLY A 117 -23.68 2.99 -23.80
C GLY A 117 -24.37 1.70 -23.30
N GLU A 118 -23.67 0.85 -22.57
CA GLU A 118 -24.20 -0.40 -22.04
C GLU A 118 -25.10 -0.20 -20.82
N ILE A 119 -24.89 0.89 -20.07
CA ILE A 119 -25.71 1.30 -18.93
C ILE A 119 -26.05 2.78 -19.04
N ASP A 120 -27.19 3.16 -18.49
CA ASP A 120 -27.68 4.53 -18.49
C ASP A 120 -27.15 5.37 -17.33
N LYS A 121 -27.49 6.67 -17.35
CA LYS A 121 -27.09 7.60 -16.30
C LYS A 121 -27.65 7.21 -14.92
N ASP A 122 -28.87 6.74 -14.88
CA ASP A 122 -29.52 6.36 -13.60
C ASP A 122 -28.82 5.16 -12.96
N GLU A 123 -28.29 4.25 -13.78
CA GLU A 123 -27.54 3.08 -13.28
C GLU A 123 -26.18 3.47 -12.76
N ILE A 124 -25.41 4.32 -13.47
CA ILE A 124 -24.10 4.76 -12.98
C ILE A 124 -24.24 5.59 -11.70
N ASP A 125 -25.23 6.47 -11.59
CA ASP A 125 -25.50 7.27 -10.39
C ASP A 125 -25.81 6.35 -9.17
N ARG A 126 -26.55 5.26 -9.39
CA ARG A 126 -26.81 4.25 -8.33
C ARG A 126 -25.56 3.50 -7.90
N VAL A 127 -24.64 3.25 -8.81
CA VAL A 127 -23.36 2.58 -8.52
C VAL A 127 -22.44 3.50 -7.73
N GLU A 128 -22.31 4.77 -8.15
CA GLU A 128 -21.40 5.73 -7.53
C GLU A 128 -21.59 5.89 -6.03
N VAL A 129 -22.84 6.00 -5.56
CA VAL A 129 -23.14 6.12 -4.12
C VAL A 129 -22.78 4.87 -3.30
N ARG A 130 -22.47 3.76 -3.96
CA ARG A 130 -22.11 2.47 -3.33
C ARG A 130 -20.64 2.11 -3.42
N LEU A 131 -19.85 2.86 -4.21
CA LEU A 131 -18.43 2.61 -4.39
C LEU A 131 -17.61 2.96 -3.14
N ALA A 132 -17.96 4.07 -2.47
CA ALA A 132 -17.34 4.50 -1.22
C ALA A 132 -18.32 4.23 -0.06
N SER A 133 -18.46 2.97 0.32
CA SER A 133 -19.49 2.49 1.24
C SER A 133 -19.29 2.90 2.69
N THR A 134 -18.03 3.05 3.12
CA THR A 134 -17.65 3.44 4.49
C THR A 134 -16.45 4.38 4.49
N ALA A 135 -16.13 4.94 5.65
CA ALA A 135 -14.84 5.57 5.87
C ALA A 135 -13.70 4.55 5.63
N GLY A 136 -12.52 5.02 5.21
CA GLY A 136 -11.35 4.19 4.97
C GLY A 136 -10.63 4.54 3.67
N THR A 137 -9.54 3.85 3.41
CA THR A 137 -8.82 3.90 2.12
C THR A 137 -9.50 3.00 1.10
N CYS A 138 -8.97 2.91 -0.14
CA CYS A 138 -9.53 2.01 -1.14
C CYS A 138 -9.65 0.57 -0.64
N ALA A 139 -10.76 -0.10 -1.00
CA ALA A 139 -11.05 -1.48 -0.58
C ALA A 139 -10.22 -2.55 -1.32
N VAL A 140 -9.38 -2.17 -2.27
CA VAL A 140 -8.56 -3.06 -3.11
C VAL A 140 -7.07 -2.94 -2.75
N MET A 141 -6.22 -3.85 -3.25
CA MET A 141 -4.76 -3.78 -3.12
C MET A 141 -4.20 -2.65 -4.01
N GLY A 142 -4.54 -1.42 -3.63
CA GLY A 142 -4.00 -0.18 -4.20
C GLY A 142 -2.79 0.32 -3.43
N THR A 143 -2.36 1.55 -3.70
CA THR A 143 -1.15 2.12 -3.08
C THR A 143 -1.30 2.30 -1.57
N ALA A 144 -2.47 2.75 -1.09
CA ALA A 144 -2.71 2.94 0.34
C ALA A 144 -2.59 1.62 1.12
N SER A 145 -3.25 0.55 0.65
CA SER A 145 -3.19 -0.77 1.27
C SER A 145 -1.79 -1.38 1.17
N THR A 146 -1.12 -1.23 0.03
CA THR A 146 0.26 -1.70 -0.15
C THR A 146 1.20 -1.00 0.84
N MET A 147 1.09 0.32 1.01
CA MET A 147 1.95 1.05 1.95
C MET A 147 1.62 0.74 3.42
N ALA A 148 0.36 0.43 3.74
CA ALA A 148 -0.02 -0.08 5.05
C ALA A 148 0.67 -1.43 5.35
N ILE A 149 0.66 -2.36 4.41
CA ILE A 149 1.36 -3.64 4.50
C ILE A 149 2.87 -3.42 4.64
N ILE A 150 3.46 -2.57 3.82
CA ILE A 150 4.90 -2.25 3.87
C ILE A 150 5.29 -1.67 5.23
N ALA A 151 4.48 -0.77 5.81
CA ALA A 151 4.74 -0.21 7.14
C ALA A 151 4.80 -1.31 8.23
N GLU A 152 3.90 -2.31 8.14
CA GLU A 152 3.88 -3.45 9.05
C GLU A 152 5.08 -4.40 8.83
N VAL A 153 5.43 -4.68 7.57
CA VAL A 153 6.56 -5.57 7.23
C VAL A 153 7.90 -4.95 7.57
N LEU A 154 8.04 -3.63 7.38
CA LEU A 154 9.23 -2.90 7.86
C LEU A 154 9.39 -2.98 9.37
N GLY A 155 8.33 -3.29 10.13
CA GLY A 155 8.32 -3.28 11.58
C GLY A 155 7.89 -1.96 12.23
N MET A 156 7.41 -0.99 11.43
CA MET A 156 7.00 0.34 11.89
C MET A 156 5.56 0.40 12.42
N SER A 157 4.76 -0.66 12.26
CA SER A 157 3.39 -0.79 12.76
C SER A 157 3.27 -1.98 13.72
N LEU A 158 2.24 -1.99 14.53
CA LEU A 158 1.90 -3.19 15.31
C LEU A 158 1.55 -4.37 14.37
N PRO A 159 2.03 -5.59 14.67
CA PRO A 159 1.70 -6.77 13.90
C PRO A 159 0.19 -7.01 13.74
N GLY A 160 -0.25 -7.39 12.53
CA GLY A 160 -1.64 -7.73 12.23
C GLY A 160 -2.56 -6.53 12.00
N THR A 161 -2.04 -5.30 12.05
CA THR A 161 -2.91 -4.11 12.01
C THR A 161 -3.07 -3.50 10.61
N ALA A 162 -2.25 -3.84 9.62
CA ALA A 162 -2.25 -3.19 8.31
C ALA A 162 -3.59 -3.29 7.56
N ALA A 163 -4.25 -4.46 7.62
CA ALA A 163 -5.43 -4.76 6.82
C ALA A 163 -6.77 -4.63 7.57
N ILE A 164 -6.79 -4.35 8.87
CA ILE A 164 -8.03 -4.18 9.64
C ILE A 164 -8.90 -3.11 8.96
N PRO A 165 -10.19 -3.39 8.65
CA PRO A 165 -11.07 -2.39 8.07
C PRO A 165 -11.22 -1.14 8.95
N ALA A 166 -11.35 0.03 8.33
CA ALA A 166 -11.38 1.31 9.04
C ALA A 166 -12.55 1.45 10.04
N VAL A 167 -13.66 0.76 9.78
CA VAL A 167 -14.88 0.80 10.59
C VAL A 167 -15.04 -0.39 11.55
N ALA A 168 -14.10 -1.32 11.54
CA ALA A 168 -14.09 -2.44 12.47
C ALA A 168 -13.73 -1.99 13.89
N ALA A 169 -14.33 -2.60 14.91
CA ALA A 169 -14.00 -2.33 16.31
C ALA A 169 -12.52 -2.59 16.62
N GLU A 170 -11.95 -3.62 16.00
CA GLU A 170 -10.52 -3.97 16.07
C GLU A 170 -9.59 -2.81 15.69
N ARG A 171 -10.02 -1.90 14.79
CA ARG A 171 -9.24 -0.71 14.42
C ARG A 171 -9.07 0.26 15.59
N LEU A 172 -10.10 0.44 16.42
CA LEU A 172 -10.01 1.27 17.63
C LEU A 172 -9.15 0.60 18.71
N VAL A 173 -9.24 -0.74 18.83
CA VAL A 173 -8.35 -1.52 19.71
C VAL A 173 -6.90 -1.35 19.26
N ALA A 174 -6.59 -1.53 17.98
CA ALA A 174 -5.25 -1.33 17.44
C ALA A 174 -4.72 0.10 17.67
N ALA A 175 -5.59 1.11 17.61
CA ALA A 175 -5.22 2.49 17.90
C ALA A 175 -4.86 2.68 19.39
N GLU A 176 -5.67 2.14 20.30
CA GLU A 176 -5.38 2.19 21.74
C GLU A 176 -4.11 1.44 22.09
N GLU A 177 -3.90 0.25 21.53
CA GLU A 177 -2.68 -0.54 21.73
C GLU A 177 -1.44 0.17 21.13
N SER A 178 -1.58 0.90 20.01
CA SER A 178 -0.49 1.74 19.48
C SER A 178 -0.10 2.85 20.47
N GLY A 179 -1.08 3.43 21.16
CA GLY A 179 -0.81 4.40 22.23
C GLY A 179 -0.07 3.81 23.40
N LYS A 180 -0.47 2.62 23.88
CA LYS A 180 0.23 1.88 24.96
C LYS A 180 1.64 1.48 24.53
N ALA A 181 1.81 0.98 23.31
CA ALA A 181 3.10 0.60 22.75
C ALA A 181 4.06 1.80 22.67
N ALA A 182 3.58 2.97 22.26
CA ALA A 182 4.40 4.18 22.24
C ALA A 182 4.99 4.52 23.63
N VAL A 183 4.21 4.32 24.69
CA VAL A 183 4.69 4.52 26.05
C VAL A 183 5.67 3.42 26.48
N SER A 184 5.41 2.17 26.11
CA SER A 184 6.33 1.06 26.44
C SER A 184 7.72 1.22 25.82
N MET A 185 7.80 1.83 24.62
CA MET A 185 9.07 2.13 23.96
C MET A 185 9.95 3.10 24.74
N LEU A 186 9.42 3.87 25.68
CA LEU A 186 10.23 4.82 26.49
C LEU A 186 11.21 4.10 27.43
N SER A 187 10.93 2.87 27.82
CA SER A 187 11.81 2.06 28.67
C SER A 187 12.98 1.45 27.89
N ASN A 188 12.81 1.19 26.61
CA ASN A 188 13.83 0.70 25.69
C ASN A 188 13.56 1.31 24.30
N PRO A 189 14.00 2.55 24.06
CA PRO A 189 13.67 3.27 22.83
C PRO A 189 14.25 2.57 21.61
N ILE A 190 13.37 2.18 20.68
CA ILE A 190 13.74 1.62 19.38
C ILE A 190 13.44 2.69 18.32
N LYS A 191 14.47 3.04 17.59
CA LYS A 191 14.41 4.13 16.59
C LYS A 191 14.11 3.59 15.20
N PRO A 192 13.53 4.40 14.32
CA PRO A 192 13.38 4.04 12.90
C PRO A 192 14.69 3.60 12.24
N SER A 193 15.84 4.11 12.67
CA SER A 193 17.16 3.70 12.18
C SER A 193 17.53 2.25 12.48
N GLU A 194 16.99 1.68 13.53
CA GLU A 194 17.22 0.29 13.92
C GLU A 194 16.24 -0.67 13.24
N ILE A 195 15.08 -0.16 12.81
CA ILE A 195 13.99 -0.91 12.18
C ILE A 195 14.13 -0.89 10.65
N ILE A 196 14.34 0.31 10.05
CA ILE A 196 14.46 0.48 8.60
C ILE A 196 15.90 0.19 8.18
N THR A 197 16.18 -1.07 7.94
CA THR A 197 17.47 -1.62 7.55
C THR A 197 17.43 -2.19 6.13
N GLU A 198 18.56 -2.53 5.53
CA GLU A 198 18.60 -3.21 4.23
C GLU A 198 17.76 -4.50 4.25
N LYS A 199 17.84 -5.27 5.32
CA LYS A 199 17.09 -6.53 5.49
C LYS A 199 15.58 -6.31 5.57
N SER A 200 15.12 -5.32 6.35
CA SER A 200 13.68 -5.03 6.45
C SER A 200 13.12 -4.43 5.15
N VAL A 201 13.91 -3.65 4.43
CA VAL A 201 13.56 -3.14 3.09
C VAL A 201 13.46 -4.31 2.08
N GLU A 202 14.37 -5.28 2.13
CA GLU A 202 14.29 -6.47 1.29
C GLU A 202 13.06 -7.32 1.62
N ASN A 203 12.75 -7.55 2.89
CA ASN A 203 11.53 -8.22 3.30
C ASN A 203 10.27 -7.49 2.77
N ALA A 204 10.28 -6.14 2.83
CA ALA A 204 9.18 -5.33 2.30
C ALA A 204 9.05 -5.47 0.77
N LEU A 205 10.16 -5.54 0.03
CA LEU A 205 10.14 -5.81 -1.41
C LEU A 205 9.58 -7.20 -1.73
N ARG A 206 9.99 -8.25 -1.00
CA ARG A 206 9.45 -9.61 -1.19
C ARG A 206 7.95 -9.65 -0.93
N VAL A 207 7.47 -9.06 0.14
CA VAL A 207 6.03 -8.98 0.39
C VAL A 207 5.32 -8.15 -0.68
N LEU A 208 5.89 -7.03 -1.13
CA LEU A 208 5.36 -6.24 -2.25
C LEU A 208 5.17 -7.10 -3.52
N MET A 209 6.13 -7.98 -3.85
CA MET A 209 6.04 -8.91 -4.97
C MET A 209 4.94 -9.95 -4.77
N ALA A 210 4.87 -10.54 -3.58
CA ALA A 210 3.94 -11.62 -3.25
C ALA A 210 2.47 -11.17 -3.19
N VAL A 211 2.22 -9.93 -2.72
CA VAL A 211 0.86 -9.37 -2.72
C VAL A 211 0.49 -8.71 -4.05
N SER A 212 1.39 -8.73 -5.03
CA SER A 212 1.22 -7.99 -6.28
C SER A 212 0.75 -6.56 -6.03
N GLY A 213 1.50 -5.82 -5.21
CA GLY A 213 1.13 -4.49 -4.74
C GLY A 213 1.19 -3.42 -5.81
N SER A 214 1.09 -2.16 -5.40
CA SER A 214 1.13 -1.00 -6.29
C SER A 214 2.54 -0.73 -6.83
N THR A 215 2.66 -0.37 -8.11
CA THR A 215 3.91 0.13 -8.71
C THR A 215 4.44 1.39 -8.01
N ASN A 216 3.54 2.26 -7.50
CA ASN A 216 3.92 3.43 -6.71
C ASN A 216 4.69 3.06 -5.44
N ALA A 217 4.43 1.88 -4.87
CA ALA A 217 5.09 1.44 -3.65
C ALA A 217 6.61 1.26 -3.82
N VAL A 218 7.09 0.94 -5.03
CA VAL A 218 8.53 0.90 -5.35
C VAL A 218 9.14 2.29 -5.13
N LEU A 219 8.51 3.35 -5.67
CA LEU A 219 8.96 4.74 -5.49
C LEU A 219 8.87 5.21 -4.04
N HIS A 220 7.85 4.75 -3.32
CA HIS A 220 7.66 5.12 -1.92
C HIS A 220 8.67 4.41 -1.01
N LEU A 221 8.86 3.11 -1.21
CA LEU A 221 9.84 2.35 -0.43
C LEU A 221 11.27 2.82 -0.70
N ALA A 222 11.60 3.12 -1.97
CA ALA A 222 12.89 3.71 -2.33
C ALA A 222 13.12 5.07 -1.64
N ALA A 223 12.07 5.90 -1.51
CA ALA A 223 12.16 7.18 -0.83
C ALA A 223 12.31 7.03 0.70
N VAL A 224 11.62 6.09 1.32
CA VAL A 224 11.76 5.75 2.75
C VAL A 224 13.16 5.19 3.03
N ALA A 225 13.61 4.20 2.25
CA ALA A 225 14.93 3.59 2.34
C ALA A 225 16.06 4.63 2.13
N GLY A 226 15.87 5.54 1.17
CA GLY A 226 16.79 6.62 0.88
C GLY A 226 17.03 7.58 2.05
N ARG A 227 16.03 7.78 2.94
CA ARG A 227 16.21 8.55 4.19
C ARG A 227 17.21 7.88 5.15
N ARG A 228 17.44 6.58 4.98
CA ARG A 228 18.43 5.80 5.73
C ARG A 228 19.70 5.50 4.93
N GLY A 229 19.87 6.12 3.75
CA GLY A 229 21.02 5.87 2.87
C GLY A 229 20.97 4.54 2.12
N ILE A 230 19.86 3.80 2.20
CA ILE A 230 19.67 2.51 1.54
C ILE A 230 19.19 2.73 0.11
N ARG A 231 19.85 2.09 -0.86
CA ARG A 231 19.52 2.18 -2.29
C ARG A 231 18.91 0.88 -2.78
N ILE A 232 17.79 0.98 -3.49
CA ILE A 232 17.16 -0.12 -4.21
C ILE A 232 17.55 0.02 -5.69
N SER A 233 18.29 -0.95 -6.24
CA SER A 233 18.62 -0.99 -7.68
C SER A 233 17.57 -1.79 -8.44
N ASP A 234 17.42 -1.47 -9.74
CA ASP A 234 16.50 -2.21 -10.64
C ASP A 234 16.89 -3.70 -10.74
N SER A 235 18.22 -4.00 -10.76
CA SER A 235 18.69 -5.39 -10.77
C SER A 235 18.26 -6.13 -9.50
N ARG A 236 18.44 -5.53 -8.31
CA ARG A 236 18.01 -6.18 -7.06
C ARG A 236 16.51 -6.35 -6.97
N LEU A 237 15.74 -5.36 -7.47
CA LEU A 237 14.28 -5.46 -7.57
C LEU A 237 13.88 -6.67 -8.45
N ASN A 238 14.54 -6.84 -9.58
CA ASN A 238 14.27 -7.94 -10.51
C ASN A 238 14.68 -9.29 -9.92
N ASP A 239 15.84 -9.40 -9.28
CA ASP A 239 16.26 -10.64 -8.60
C ASP A 239 15.21 -11.07 -7.57
N ILE A 240 14.77 -10.12 -6.71
CA ILE A 240 13.72 -10.37 -5.71
C ILE A 240 12.40 -10.77 -6.38
N SER A 241 12.04 -10.15 -7.50
CA SER A 241 10.83 -10.49 -8.25
C SER A 241 10.87 -11.89 -8.85
N GLU A 242 12.03 -12.33 -9.39
CA GLU A 242 12.17 -13.68 -9.94
C GLU A 242 12.13 -14.77 -8.86
N GLU A 243 12.60 -14.47 -7.64
CA GLU A 243 12.64 -15.41 -6.53
C GLU A 243 11.33 -15.48 -5.72
N THR A 244 10.45 -14.50 -5.82
CA THR A 244 9.30 -14.36 -4.92
C THR A 244 7.99 -14.61 -5.65
N PRO A 245 7.20 -15.63 -5.28
CA PRO A 245 5.93 -15.93 -5.93
C PRO A 245 4.83 -14.92 -5.61
N VAL A 246 3.82 -14.80 -6.48
CA VAL A 246 2.55 -14.12 -6.16
C VAL A 246 1.65 -15.06 -5.40
N LEU A 247 1.24 -14.67 -4.20
CA LEU A 247 0.45 -15.50 -3.28
C LEU A 247 -0.97 -14.98 -3.04
N VAL A 248 -1.26 -13.71 -3.33
CA VAL A 248 -2.49 -13.06 -2.86
C VAL A 248 -3.44 -12.75 -4.02
N ASP A 249 -4.67 -13.28 -3.95
CA ASP A 249 -5.73 -13.11 -4.96
C ASP A 249 -6.64 -11.92 -4.61
N LEU A 250 -6.17 -10.71 -4.85
CA LEU A 250 -6.91 -9.48 -4.59
C LEU A 250 -7.04 -8.58 -5.82
N LYS A 251 -8.15 -7.86 -5.93
CA LYS A 251 -8.29 -6.77 -6.90
C LYS A 251 -7.20 -5.71 -6.69
N PRO A 252 -6.68 -5.09 -7.75
CA PRO A 252 -7.22 -5.02 -9.11
C PRO A 252 -6.88 -6.21 -10.03
N VAL A 253 -5.99 -7.10 -9.64
CA VAL A 253 -5.53 -8.23 -10.48
C VAL A 253 -6.39 -9.48 -10.25
N GLY A 254 -6.66 -9.80 -8.99
CA GLY A 254 -7.44 -10.95 -8.56
C GLY A 254 -8.92 -10.63 -8.29
N LYS A 255 -9.55 -11.40 -7.40
CA LYS A 255 -11.01 -11.39 -7.15
C LYS A 255 -11.39 -10.74 -5.84
N GLY A 256 -10.59 -10.95 -4.78
CA GLY A 256 -10.88 -10.53 -3.41
C GLY A 256 -10.69 -9.02 -3.17
N TYR A 257 -11.04 -8.59 -1.96
CA TYR A 257 -10.86 -7.23 -1.46
C TYR A 257 -10.02 -7.24 -0.17
N MET A 258 -9.63 -6.07 0.32
CA MET A 258 -8.81 -5.96 1.53
C MET A 258 -9.48 -6.52 2.78
N GLU A 259 -10.81 -6.48 2.89
CA GLU A 259 -11.54 -7.13 3.99
C GLU A 259 -11.41 -8.65 3.96
N ASP A 260 -11.35 -9.26 2.75
CA ASP A 260 -11.09 -10.70 2.60
C ASP A 260 -9.66 -11.04 3.02
N PHE A 261 -8.70 -10.19 2.65
CA PHE A 261 -7.31 -10.35 3.04
C PHE A 261 -7.13 -10.31 4.57
N HIS A 262 -7.80 -9.36 5.24
CA HIS A 262 -7.80 -9.31 6.69
C HIS A 262 -8.34 -10.61 7.32
N ALA A 263 -9.52 -11.05 6.87
CA ALA A 263 -10.15 -12.27 7.35
C ALA A 263 -9.35 -13.55 7.03
N ALA A 264 -8.57 -13.54 5.94
CA ALA A 264 -7.77 -14.68 5.48
C ALA A 264 -6.45 -14.89 6.24
N GLY A 265 -6.13 -14.05 7.24
CA GLY A 265 -4.86 -14.12 7.98
C GLY A 265 -3.90 -12.96 7.69
N GLY A 266 -4.24 -12.07 6.74
CA GLY A 266 -3.57 -10.80 6.50
C GLY A 266 -2.07 -10.93 6.23
N VAL A 267 -1.32 -9.93 6.70
CA VAL A 267 0.15 -9.87 6.55
C VAL A 267 0.82 -11.07 7.22
N GLY A 268 0.32 -11.51 8.38
CA GLY A 268 0.85 -12.66 9.11
C GLY A 268 0.80 -13.95 8.31
N GLY A 269 -0.27 -14.17 7.54
CA GLY A 269 -0.40 -15.32 6.62
C GLY A 269 0.66 -15.28 5.51
N VAL A 270 0.82 -14.13 4.85
CA VAL A 270 1.81 -13.95 3.77
C VAL A 270 3.25 -14.15 4.27
N LEU A 271 3.59 -13.57 5.43
CA LEU A 271 4.93 -13.68 6.01
C LEU A 271 5.29 -15.13 6.35
N ARG A 272 4.33 -15.95 6.78
CA ARG A 272 4.58 -17.37 7.07
C ARG A 272 4.86 -18.17 5.81
N GLU A 273 4.14 -17.91 4.75
CA GLU A 273 4.39 -18.53 3.44
C GLU A 273 5.75 -18.13 2.88
N LEU A 274 6.13 -16.87 3.01
CA LEU A 274 7.41 -16.35 2.54
C LEU A 274 8.60 -16.63 3.50
N LYS A 275 8.38 -17.27 4.65
CA LYS A 275 9.42 -17.47 5.67
C LYS A 275 10.77 -17.95 5.13
N PRO A 276 10.84 -18.89 4.15
CA PRO A 276 12.11 -19.36 3.60
C PRO A 276 12.93 -18.28 2.88
N LEU A 277 12.30 -17.18 2.44
CA LEU A 277 12.92 -16.10 1.68
C LEU A 277 13.20 -14.85 2.53
N LEU A 278 12.73 -14.80 3.78
CA LEU A 278 12.77 -13.60 4.61
C LEU A 278 13.98 -13.57 5.54
N HIS A 279 14.48 -12.36 5.81
CA HIS A 279 15.43 -12.10 6.87
C HIS A 279 14.68 -12.10 8.22
N LEU A 280 14.83 -13.16 8.99
CA LEU A 280 14.07 -13.39 10.21
C LEU A 280 14.58 -12.59 11.42
N ASP A 281 15.78 -12.04 11.34
CA ASP A 281 16.43 -11.22 12.37
C ASP A 281 16.04 -9.73 12.32
N THR A 282 15.12 -9.33 11.44
CA THR A 282 14.59 -7.96 11.39
C THR A 282 13.69 -7.67 12.60
N MET A 283 13.82 -6.48 13.15
CA MET A 283 13.15 -6.07 14.39
C MET A 283 11.95 -5.15 14.11
N ASN A 284 10.94 -5.22 14.95
CA ASN A 284 9.80 -4.31 14.94
C ASN A 284 9.86 -3.31 16.11
N ILE A 285 8.91 -2.38 16.14
CA ILE A 285 8.75 -1.35 17.19
C ILE A 285 8.58 -1.90 18.62
N LEU A 286 8.22 -3.17 18.77
CA LEU A 286 8.08 -3.83 20.08
C LEU A 286 9.38 -4.50 20.55
N GLY A 287 10.46 -4.44 19.73
CA GLY A 287 11.70 -5.15 19.99
C GLY A 287 11.64 -6.65 19.73
N GLN A 288 10.62 -7.11 19.01
CA GLN A 288 10.49 -8.51 18.60
C GLN A 288 11.14 -8.69 17.22
N THR A 289 11.85 -9.80 17.05
CA THR A 289 12.33 -10.20 15.73
C THR A 289 11.18 -10.74 14.88
N LEU A 290 11.38 -10.80 13.55
CA LEU A 290 10.42 -11.46 12.68
C LEU A 290 10.30 -12.95 13.01
N GLU A 291 11.37 -13.60 13.45
CA GLU A 291 11.35 -14.98 13.91
C GLU A 291 10.44 -15.18 15.12
N ASP A 292 10.55 -14.31 16.14
CA ASP A 292 9.68 -14.32 17.32
C ASP A 292 8.22 -14.18 16.89
N ARG A 293 7.91 -13.22 16.05
CA ARG A 293 6.55 -13.01 15.50
C ARG A 293 6.01 -14.23 14.77
N LEU A 294 6.82 -14.90 13.96
CA LEU A 294 6.40 -16.06 13.19
C LEU A 294 6.35 -17.36 14.00
N SER A 295 6.92 -17.37 15.21
CA SER A 295 6.80 -18.49 16.14
C SER A 295 5.41 -18.60 16.77
N GLU A 296 4.67 -17.48 16.86
CA GLU A 296 3.29 -17.48 17.33
C GLU A 296 2.39 -18.16 16.29
N PRO A 297 1.50 -19.09 16.69
CA PRO A 297 0.61 -19.76 15.76
C PRO A 297 -0.38 -18.78 15.15
N LEU A 298 -0.69 -18.97 13.86
CA LEU A 298 -1.81 -18.32 13.22
C LEU A 298 -2.99 -19.28 13.19
N GLU A 299 -4.15 -18.86 13.68
CA GLU A 299 -5.32 -19.74 13.81
C GLU A 299 -5.84 -20.20 12.46
N TRP A 300 -5.77 -19.34 11.45
CA TRP A 300 -6.44 -19.55 10.18
C TRP A 300 -5.74 -18.85 9.03
N VAL A 301 -5.68 -19.51 7.86
CA VAL A 301 -5.32 -18.91 6.58
C VAL A 301 -6.29 -19.39 5.52
N ASP A 302 -7.02 -18.47 4.90
CA ASP A 302 -7.88 -18.79 3.76
C ASP A 302 -7.02 -18.96 2.51
N ARG A 303 -6.99 -20.18 1.98
CA ARG A 303 -6.18 -20.56 0.80
C ARG A 303 -6.75 -20.08 -0.53
N ASP A 304 -7.99 -19.65 -0.56
CA ASP A 304 -8.58 -19.02 -1.74
C ASP A 304 -8.09 -17.57 -1.91
N VAL A 305 -7.70 -16.92 -0.81
CA VAL A 305 -7.19 -15.54 -0.79
C VAL A 305 -5.67 -15.48 -0.68
N ILE A 306 -5.06 -16.30 0.21
CA ILE A 306 -3.61 -16.37 0.42
C ILE A 306 -3.15 -17.79 0.07
N ARG A 307 -2.60 -17.95 -1.12
CA ARG A 307 -2.07 -19.23 -1.61
C ARG A 307 -0.84 -19.66 -0.82
N SER A 308 -0.57 -20.98 -0.80
CA SER A 308 0.67 -21.49 -0.22
C SER A 308 1.88 -21.20 -1.12
N PHE A 309 3.06 -21.20 -0.50
CA PHE A 309 4.33 -21.04 -1.23
C PHE A 309 4.51 -22.09 -2.34
N ASP A 310 4.07 -23.33 -2.09
CA ASP A 310 4.18 -24.45 -3.04
C ASP A 310 3.09 -24.48 -4.13
N ASP A 311 2.01 -23.67 -3.97
CA ASP A 311 0.92 -23.56 -4.95
C ASP A 311 0.56 -22.09 -5.17
N PRO A 312 1.47 -21.26 -5.72
CA PRO A 312 1.28 -19.83 -5.91
C PRO A 312 0.36 -19.53 -7.10
N ILE A 313 -0.16 -18.29 -7.15
CA ILE A 313 -0.86 -17.74 -8.32
C ILE A 313 0.10 -17.60 -9.51
N SER A 314 1.33 -17.17 -9.23
CA SER A 314 2.43 -17.08 -10.19
C SER A 314 3.73 -17.40 -9.47
N PRO A 315 4.63 -18.17 -10.11
CA PRO A 315 5.94 -18.49 -9.51
C PRO A 315 6.86 -17.27 -9.40
N GLN A 316 6.57 -16.19 -10.11
CA GLN A 316 7.35 -14.97 -10.16
C GLN A 316 6.52 -13.80 -9.66
N GLY A 317 7.19 -12.79 -9.07
CA GLY A 317 6.58 -11.63 -8.43
C GLY A 317 5.75 -10.75 -9.35
N GLY A 318 4.82 -10.01 -8.75
CA GLY A 318 3.83 -9.21 -9.46
C GLY A 318 4.36 -7.95 -10.14
N LEU A 319 5.60 -7.52 -9.84
CA LEU A 319 6.22 -6.29 -10.35
C LEU A 319 7.60 -6.59 -10.90
N ILE A 320 8.01 -5.88 -11.96
CA ILE A 320 9.36 -5.98 -12.52
C ILE A 320 9.82 -4.62 -13.05
N ALA A 321 11.12 -4.33 -12.96
CA ALA A 321 11.75 -3.18 -13.60
C ALA A 321 12.14 -3.52 -15.04
N LEU A 322 11.85 -2.62 -15.95
CA LEU A 322 12.17 -2.70 -17.36
C LEU A 322 13.14 -1.58 -17.76
N SER A 323 13.93 -1.81 -18.77
CA SER A 323 14.76 -0.79 -19.42
C SER A 323 14.75 -0.96 -20.93
N GLY A 324 14.90 0.11 -21.68
CA GLY A 324 14.93 0.09 -23.12
C GLY A 324 15.05 1.50 -23.72
N ASN A 325 15.01 1.61 -25.04
CA ASN A 325 15.16 2.88 -25.73
C ASN A 325 14.03 3.88 -25.43
N ILE A 326 12.82 3.39 -25.08
CA ILE A 326 11.69 4.25 -24.66
C ILE A 326 11.84 4.68 -23.20
N ALA A 327 12.40 3.83 -22.35
CA ALA A 327 12.63 4.09 -20.93
C ALA A 327 14.08 3.77 -20.54
N PRO A 328 15.07 4.57 -20.99
CA PRO A 328 16.49 4.27 -20.74
C PRO A 328 16.91 4.41 -19.28
N GLN A 329 16.13 5.12 -18.48
CA GLN A 329 16.36 5.26 -17.03
C GLN A 329 15.51 4.30 -16.18
N GLY A 330 14.86 3.33 -16.83
CA GLY A 330 14.02 2.35 -16.17
C GLY A 330 12.53 2.71 -16.17
N ALA A 331 11.71 1.68 -16.04
CA ALA A 331 10.27 1.75 -15.83
C ALA A 331 9.83 0.59 -14.94
N ILE A 332 8.69 0.69 -14.30
CA ILE A 332 8.10 -0.39 -13.51
C ILE A 332 6.81 -0.86 -14.17
N ILE A 333 6.71 -2.16 -14.41
CA ILE A 333 5.46 -2.78 -14.86
C ILE A 333 4.89 -3.68 -13.77
N LYS A 334 3.56 -3.70 -13.68
CA LYS A 334 2.82 -4.70 -12.90
C LYS A 334 2.61 -5.94 -13.77
N ARG A 335 3.58 -6.87 -13.74
CA ARG A 335 3.59 -8.11 -14.54
C ARG A 335 2.31 -8.93 -14.32
N ALA A 336 1.86 -9.02 -13.08
CA ALA A 336 0.64 -9.75 -12.74
C ALA A 336 -0.65 -9.17 -13.34
N ALA A 337 -0.64 -7.93 -13.81
CA ALA A 337 -1.78 -7.28 -14.47
C ALA A 337 -1.65 -7.27 -16.00
N ALA A 338 -0.51 -7.63 -16.54
CA ALA A 338 -0.25 -7.66 -17.97
C ALA A 338 -0.73 -8.97 -18.61
N THR A 339 -1.20 -8.91 -19.84
CA THR A 339 -1.62 -10.09 -20.60
C THR A 339 -0.38 -10.83 -21.07
N PRO A 340 -0.16 -12.12 -20.71
CA PRO A 340 1.08 -12.85 -21.04
C PRO A 340 1.40 -12.90 -22.54
N SER A 341 0.40 -12.97 -23.41
CA SER A 341 0.60 -12.98 -24.87
C SER A 341 1.16 -11.67 -25.42
N LEU A 342 1.16 -10.58 -24.61
CA LEU A 342 1.69 -9.28 -25.00
C LEU A 342 3.12 -9.02 -24.44
N PHE A 343 3.70 -9.95 -23.70
CA PHE A 343 5.09 -9.80 -23.20
C PHE A 343 6.11 -9.73 -24.32
N GLU A 344 5.87 -10.45 -25.40
CA GLU A 344 6.65 -10.38 -26.62
C GLU A 344 5.69 -10.02 -27.76
N SER A 345 5.59 -8.75 -28.08
CA SER A 345 4.67 -8.24 -29.12
C SER A 345 5.31 -7.11 -29.89
N GLU A 346 4.86 -6.96 -31.14
CA GLU A 346 5.24 -5.87 -32.03
C GLU A 346 3.98 -5.28 -32.67
N GLY A 347 3.94 -3.96 -32.77
CA GLY A 347 2.77 -3.27 -33.32
C GLY A 347 3.10 -1.82 -33.70
N ARG A 348 2.20 -1.21 -34.49
CA ARG A 348 2.28 0.20 -34.86
C ARG A 348 2.07 1.07 -33.61
N ALA A 349 2.92 2.07 -33.41
CA ALA A 349 2.74 3.03 -32.33
C ALA A 349 1.69 4.09 -32.68
N VAL A 350 0.64 4.20 -31.88
CA VAL A 350 -0.32 5.32 -31.93
C VAL A 350 0.05 6.28 -30.81
N VAL A 351 0.63 7.43 -31.17
CA VAL A 351 1.24 8.36 -30.23
C VAL A 351 0.28 9.48 -29.88
N PHE A 352 0.14 9.74 -28.58
CA PHE A 352 -0.52 10.93 -28.02
C PHE A 352 0.56 11.83 -27.39
N GLU A 353 0.57 13.10 -27.84
CA GLU A 353 1.64 14.05 -27.47
C GLU A 353 1.57 14.49 -26.00
N ASN A 354 0.36 14.49 -25.41
CA ASN A 354 0.10 14.85 -24.01
C ASN A 354 -1.32 14.42 -23.61
N LEU A 355 -1.70 14.69 -22.35
CA LEU A 355 -3.03 14.34 -21.82
C LEU A 355 -4.18 15.05 -22.54
N GLU A 356 -3.99 16.26 -23.04
CA GLU A 356 -5.01 16.99 -23.76
C GLU A 356 -5.26 16.36 -25.15
N ASP A 357 -4.21 15.99 -25.85
CA ASP A 357 -4.30 15.27 -27.13
C ASP A 357 -4.98 13.90 -26.93
N LEU A 358 -4.61 13.18 -25.87
CA LEU A 358 -5.28 11.92 -25.51
C LEU A 358 -6.78 12.14 -25.27
N ALA A 359 -7.15 13.13 -24.44
CA ALA A 359 -8.55 13.40 -24.08
C ALA A 359 -9.39 13.79 -25.30
N ASN A 360 -8.81 14.50 -26.26
CA ASN A 360 -9.52 14.95 -27.46
C ASN A 360 -9.70 13.84 -28.50
N ARG A 361 -8.86 12.79 -28.49
CA ARG A 361 -8.83 11.78 -29.55
C ARG A 361 -9.26 10.38 -29.11
N ILE A 362 -9.12 10.02 -27.82
CA ILE A 362 -9.28 8.63 -27.38
C ILE A 362 -10.71 8.08 -27.56
N ASP A 363 -11.72 8.96 -27.49
CA ASP A 363 -13.13 8.60 -27.64
C ASP A 363 -13.65 8.89 -29.07
N ASP A 364 -12.79 9.28 -30.04
CA ASP A 364 -13.16 9.50 -31.41
C ASP A 364 -13.36 8.17 -32.15
N PRO A 365 -14.57 7.86 -32.64
CA PRO A 365 -14.85 6.63 -33.40
C PRO A 365 -14.03 6.49 -34.69
N GLU A 366 -13.55 7.61 -35.23
CA GLU A 366 -12.72 7.65 -36.45
C GLU A 366 -11.23 7.58 -36.17
N LEU A 367 -10.83 7.41 -34.88
CA LEU A 367 -9.43 7.22 -34.53
C LEU A 367 -8.90 5.93 -35.18
N ASP A 368 -7.90 6.08 -36.04
CA ASP A 368 -7.25 4.96 -36.74
C ASP A 368 -6.41 4.14 -35.73
N ILE A 369 -7.08 3.21 -35.04
CA ILE A 369 -6.48 2.26 -34.09
C ILE A 369 -7.06 0.87 -34.30
N THR A 370 -6.20 -0.13 -34.20
CA THR A 370 -6.57 -1.54 -34.36
C THR A 370 -6.08 -2.36 -33.16
N GLU A 371 -6.55 -3.61 -33.00
CA GLU A 371 -6.19 -4.50 -31.89
C GLU A 371 -4.67 -4.74 -31.75
N GLY A 372 -3.91 -4.69 -32.84
CA GLY A 372 -2.45 -4.89 -32.84
C GLY A 372 -1.64 -3.62 -32.54
N ASP A 373 -2.26 -2.47 -32.39
CA ASP A 373 -1.56 -1.20 -32.18
C ASP A 373 -1.14 -1.00 -30.72
N ILE A 374 -0.06 -0.25 -30.51
CA ILE A 374 0.46 0.10 -29.18
C ILE A 374 0.23 1.59 -28.95
N MET A 375 -0.61 1.94 -28.00
CA MET A 375 -0.84 3.34 -27.59
C MET A 375 0.32 3.85 -26.75
N VAL A 376 0.88 4.98 -27.11
CA VAL A 376 2.00 5.65 -26.42
C VAL A 376 1.59 7.06 -26.04
N LEU A 377 1.57 7.36 -24.75
CA LEU A 377 1.38 8.71 -24.21
C LEU A 377 2.73 9.29 -23.82
N LYS A 378 3.09 10.45 -24.36
CA LYS A 378 4.29 11.20 -24.00
C LYS A 378 4.13 12.01 -22.72
#